data_ce104b5daa72d46941d0595c35320f0d
#
_entry.id   ce104b5daa72d46941d0595c35320f0d
#
_cell.length_a   1.000
_cell.length_b   1.000
_cell.length_c   1.000
_cell.angle_alpha   90.00
_cell.angle_beta   90.00
_cell.angle_gamma   90.00
#
_symmetry.space_group_name_H-M   'P 1'
#
loop_
_entity.id
_entity.type
_entity.pdbx_description
1 polymer ?
#
loop_
_entity_poly.entity_id
_entity_poly.type
_entity_poly.pdbx_seq_one_letter_code
_entity_poly.pdbx_strand_id
1 'polypeptide(L)'
;HQPEQAETYLLQAQENAEDQEEILLRLGTLYQGQERYEDIIALKTYEPENLLTKWMIAKSYQELEELESAEEIYQELAPDLKDNPEFLEQYIYLLRELGKLEEAKGYIQAYLHLVPDDIQMQDLYDYLS
;
A
#
# COMPACT_ATOMS: atom_id res chain seq x y z
N HIS A 1 0.54 16.84 -18.53
CA HIS A 1 0.27 17.03 -18.07
C HIS A 1 0.82 16.66 -17.23
N GLN A 2 1.26 16.74 -17.02
CA GLN A 2 0.71 16.52 -15.87
C GLN A 2 1.67 16.14 -14.78
N PRO A 3 2.48 15.04 -14.84
CA PRO A 3 3.40 14.76 -13.75
C PRO A 3 4.45 15.87 -13.52
N GLU A 4 4.94 16.45 -14.60
CA GLU A 4 5.94 17.50 -14.48
C GLU A 4 5.39 18.73 -13.79
N GLN A 5 4.15 19.10 -14.12
CA GLN A 5 3.52 20.24 -13.48
C GLN A 5 3.27 19.97 -12.00
N ALA A 6 2.85 18.75 -11.67
CA ALA A 6 2.62 18.39 -10.29
C ALA A 6 3.91 18.38 -9.48
N GLU A 7 5.00 17.92 -10.08
CA GLU A 7 6.30 17.95 -9.41
C GLU A 7 6.76 19.37 -9.13
N THR A 8 6.52 20.28 -10.07
CA THR A 8 6.83 21.69 -9.85
C THR A 8 6.01 22.24 -8.69
N TYR A 9 4.74 21.90 -8.65
CA TYR A 9 3.84 22.29 -7.57
C TYR A 9 4.35 21.78 -6.23
N LEU A 10 4.78 20.53 -6.19
CA LEU A 10 5.29 19.93 -4.97
C LEU A 10 6.49 20.69 -4.44
N LEU A 11 7.42 21.05 -5.32
CA LEU A 11 8.60 21.78 -4.90
C LEU A 11 8.24 23.15 -4.35
N GLN A 12 7.21 23.80 -4.90
CA GLN A 12 6.79 25.11 -4.42
C GLN A 12 6.04 25.03 -3.10
N ALA A 13 5.38 23.92 -2.85
CA ALA A 13 4.53 23.75 -1.68
C ALA A 13 5.25 23.10 -0.50
N GLN A 14 6.55 22.81 -0.63
CA GLN A 14 7.22 22.00 0.39
C GLN A 14 7.32 22.68 1.76
N GLU A 15 7.07 23.96 1.84
CA GLU A 15 7.09 24.64 3.14
C GLU A 15 5.79 24.50 3.90
N ASN A 16 4.72 24.04 3.24
CA ASN A 16 3.43 23.83 3.87
C ASN A 16 3.16 22.34 3.91
N ALA A 17 3.19 21.75 5.12
CA ALA A 17 3.09 20.30 5.26
C ALA A 17 1.78 19.75 4.74
N GLU A 18 0.67 20.45 4.98
CA GLU A 18 -0.63 19.96 4.53
C GLU A 18 -0.72 19.97 3.00
N ASP A 19 -0.27 21.06 2.39
CA ASP A 19 -0.26 21.16 0.93
C ASP A 19 0.67 20.10 0.34
N GLN A 20 1.80 19.85 0.99
CA GLN A 20 2.74 18.85 0.51
C GLN A 20 2.10 17.46 0.52
N GLU A 21 1.40 17.10 1.62
CA GLU A 21 0.77 15.80 1.69
C GLU A 21 -0.29 15.62 0.60
N GLU A 22 -1.07 16.65 0.35
CA GLU A 22 -2.10 16.58 -0.68
C GLU A 22 -1.46 16.42 -2.06
N ILE A 23 -0.39 17.15 -2.32
CA ILE A 23 0.29 17.07 -3.62
C ILE A 23 0.92 15.70 -3.80
N LEU A 24 1.53 15.16 -2.75
CA LEU A 24 2.11 13.81 -2.83
C LEU A 24 1.04 12.78 -3.15
N LEU A 25 -0.13 12.88 -2.52
CA LEU A 25 -1.21 11.95 -2.79
C LEU A 25 -1.69 12.07 -4.23
N ARG A 26 -1.82 13.29 -4.74
CA ARG A 26 -2.23 13.51 -6.12
C ARG A 26 -1.19 12.98 -7.10
N LEU A 27 0.10 13.22 -6.82
CA LEU A 27 1.16 12.68 -7.65
C LEU A 27 1.13 11.17 -7.67
N GLY A 28 1.01 10.56 -6.51
CA GLY A 28 0.95 9.11 -6.42
C GLY A 28 -0.20 8.54 -7.22
N THR A 29 -1.37 9.16 -7.10
CA THR A 29 -2.55 8.71 -7.82
C THR A 29 -2.34 8.84 -9.34
N LEU A 30 -1.74 9.94 -9.77
CA LEU A 30 -1.47 10.16 -11.17
C LEU A 30 -0.48 9.13 -11.71
N TYR A 31 0.62 8.94 -11.00
CA TYR A 31 1.62 7.95 -11.39
C TYR A 31 1.04 6.54 -11.42
N GLN A 32 0.18 6.23 -10.45
CA GLN A 32 -0.44 4.90 -10.37
C GLN A 32 -1.29 4.62 -11.61
N GLY A 33 -2.04 5.62 -12.07
CA GLY A 33 -2.82 5.47 -13.28
C GLY A 33 -1.96 5.25 -14.51
N GLN A 34 -0.70 5.66 -14.46
CA GLN A 34 0.25 5.48 -15.55
C GLN A 34 1.19 4.31 -15.31
N GLU A 35 1.02 3.58 -14.22
CA GLU A 35 1.87 2.44 -13.83
C GLU A 35 3.34 2.84 -13.69
N ARG A 36 3.57 4.07 -13.23
CA ARG A 36 4.93 4.59 -13.02
C ARG A 36 5.35 4.29 -11.57
N TYR A 37 5.61 3.02 -11.31
CA TYR A 37 5.84 2.56 -9.93
C TYR A 37 7.12 3.13 -9.32
N GLU A 38 8.18 3.24 -10.10
CA GLU A 38 9.43 3.81 -9.56
C GLU A 38 9.27 5.26 -9.17
N ASP A 39 8.44 6.01 -9.91
CA ASP A 39 8.18 7.40 -9.54
C ASP A 39 7.37 7.49 -8.25
N ILE A 40 6.45 6.54 -8.04
CA ILE A 40 5.71 6.49 -6.79
C ILE A 40 6.66 6.21 -5.63
N ILE A 41 7.57 5.25 -5.81
CA ILE A 41 8.55 4.93 -4.77
C ILE A 41 9.43 6.12 -4.45
N ALA A 42 9.80 6.90 -5.47
CA ALA A 42 10.63 8.08 -5.26
C ALA A 42 9.98 9.10 -4.34
N LEU A 43 8.66 9.06 -4.17
CA LEU A 43 7.97 9.95 -3.25
C LEU A 43 8.38 9.73 -1.79
N LYS A 44 9.00 8.59 -1.48
CA LYS A 44 9.52 8.34 -0.13
C LYS A 44 10.50 9.43 0.31
N THR A 45 11.18 10.03 -0.63
CA THR A 45 12.15 11.11 -0.33
C THR A 45 11.52 12.24 0.45
N TYR A 46 10.22 12.47 0.27
CA TYR A 46 9.50 13.54 0.95
C TYR A 46 8.90 13.09 2.27
N GLU A 47 9.14 11.85 2.68
CA GLU A 47 8.69 11.29 3.96
C GLU A 47 7.20 11.52 4.18
N PRO A 48 6.35 11.00 3.27
CA PRO A 48 4.90 11.22 3.39
C PRO A 48 4.35 10.60 4.66
N GLU A 49 3.36 11.27 5.25
CA GLU A 49 2.68 10.75 6.43
C GLU A 49 1.27 10.26 6.12
N ASN A 50 0.74 10.60 4.96
CA ASN A 50 -0.58 10.16 4.56
C ASN A 50 -0.59 8.66 4.32
N LEU A 51 -1.55 7.97 4.95
CA LEU A 51 -1.60 6.50 4.88
C LEU A 51 -1.81 6.00 3.45
N LEU A 52 -2.60 6.71 2.65
CA LEU A 52 -2.84 6.29 1.28
C LEU A 52 -1.58 6.43 0.42
N THR A 53 -0.81 7.48 0.63
CA THR A 53 0.44 7.66 -0.10
C THR A 53 1.41 6.55 0.26
N LYS A 54 1.55 6.24 1.55
CA LYS A 54 2.41 5.14 1.97
C LYS A 54 1.96 3.81 1.38
N TRP A 55 0.65 3.59 1.34
CA TRP A 55 0.11 2.35 0.80
C TRP A 55 0.41 2.24 -0.70
N MET A 56 0.30 3.35 -1.44
CA MET A 56 0.65 3.33 -2.85
C MET A 56 2.12 2.99 -3.06
N ILE A 57 3.00 3.50 -2.19
CA ILE A 57 4.42 3.16 -2.25
C ILE A 57 4.62 1.66 -2.01
N ALA A 58 3.95 1.12 -0.99
CA ALA A 58 4.05 -0.31 -0.69
C ALA A 58 3.58 -1.15 -1.87
N LYS A 59 2.45 -0.79 -2.47
CA LYS A 59 1.93 -1.52 -3.62
C LYS A 59 2.89 -1.45 -4.81
N SER A 60 3.55 -0.31 -4.97
CA SER A 60 4.51 -0.16 -6.05
C SER A 60 5.71 -1.07 -5.88
N TYR A 61 6.22 -1.18 -4.65
CA TYR A 61 7.27 -2.16 -4.38
C TYR A 61 6.81 -3.57 -4.73
N GLN A 62 5.57 -3.89 -4.36
CA GLN A 62 5.04 -5.23 -4.64
C GLN A 62 4.93 -5.47 -6.14
N GLU A 63 4.50 -4.47 -6.91
CA GLU A 63 4.41 -4.61 -8.36
C GLU A 63 5.78 -4.82 -8.99
N LEU A 64 6.82 -4.24 -8.42
CA LEU A 64 8.18 -4.42 -8.90
C LEU A 64 8.86 -5.63 -8.28
N GLU A 65 8.12 -6.43 -7.52
CA GLU A 65 8.58 -7.65 -6.87
C GLU A 65 9.68 -7.41 -5.84
N GLU A 66 9.72 -6.21 -5.27
CA GLU A 66 10.58 -5.91 -4.13
C GLU A 66 9.78 -6.16 -2.85
N LEU A 67 9.60 -7.43 -2.55
CA LEU A 67 8.60 -7.86 -1.57
C LEU A 67 8.98 -7.49 -0.14
N GLU A 68 10.26 -7.54 0.20
CA GLU A 68 10.69 -7.18 1.55
C GLU A 68 10.50 -5.70 1.83
N SER A 69 10.76 -4.86 0.83
CA SER A 69 10.53 -3.43 0.98
C SER A 69 9.06 -3.13 1.14
N ALA A 70 8.22 -3.83 0.39
CA ALA A 70 6.77 -3.69 0.53
C ALA A 70 6.33 -4.13 1.93
N GLU A 71 6.88 -5.23 2.42
CA GLU A 71 6.49 -5.76 3.73
C GLU A 71 6.75 -4.76 4.84
N GLU A 72 7.89 -4.07 4.79
CA GLU A 72 8.19 -3.09 5.83
C GLU A 72 7.10 -2.05 5.95
N ILE A 73 6.61 -1.56 4.81
CA ILE A 73 5.58 -0.53 4.82
C ILE A 73 4.23 -1.11 5.23
N TYR A 74 3.90 -2.31 4.73
CA TYR A 74 2.66 -2.95 5.15
C TYR A 74 2.62 -3.17 6.66
N GLN A 75 3.75 -3.57 7.26
CA GLN A 75 3.81 -3.74 8.70
C GLN A 75 3.59 -2.43 9.42
N GLU A 76 4.14 -1.35 8.91
CA GLU A 76 3.96 -0.03 9.49
C GLU A 76 2.49 0.42 9.41
N LEU A 77 1.82 0.10 8.30
CA LEU A 77 0.43 0.52 8.07
C LEU A 77 -0.60 -0.35 8.78
N ALA A 78 -0.25 -1.59 9.11
CA ALA A 78 -1.22 -2.55 9.59
C ALA A 78 -2.03 -2.08 10.80
N PRO A 79 -1.40 -1.46 11.83
CA PRO A 79 -2.21 -1.01 12.99
C PRO A 79 -3.29 -0.01 12.62
N ASP A 80 -3.05 0.82 11.62
CA ASP A 80 -3.99 1.86 11.22
C ASP A 80 -5.01 1.38 10.20
N LEU A 81 -4.69 0.32 9.45
CA LEU A 81 -5.54 -0.14 8.36
C LEU A 81 -6.12 -1.54 8.62
N LYS A 82 -6.07 -2.01 9.84
CA LYS A 82 -6.49 -3.36 10.18
C LYS A 82 -7.97 -3.62 9.93
N ASP A 83 -8.78 -2.56 9.82
CA ASP A 83 -10.21 -2.71 9.56
C ASP A 83 -10.56 -2.44 8.10
N ASN A 84 -9.57 -2.34 7.25
CA ASN A 84 -9.76 -2.10 5.82
C ASN A 84 -9.59 -3.42 5.07
N PRO A 85 -10.69 -4.03 4.56
CA PRO A 85 -10.57 -5.35 3.92
C PRO A 85 -9.67 -5.35 2.69
N GLU A 86 -9.67 -4.26 1.91
CA GLU A 86 -8.81 -4.21 0.73
C GLU A 86 -7.34 -4.23 1.12
N PHE A 87 -6.98 -3.49 2.17
CA PHE A 87 -5.60 -3.50 2.66
C PHE A 87 -5.21 -4.90 3.12
N LEU A 88 -6.09 -5.54 3.91
CA LEU A 88 -5.81 -6.88 4.42
C LEU A 88 -5.64 -7.87 3.29
N GLU A 89 -6.48 -7.79 2.28
CA GLU A 89 -6.39 -8.69 1.15
C GLU A 89 -5.04 -8.58 0.46
N GLN A 90 -4.57 -7.35 0.25
CA GLN A 90 -3.29 -7.14 -0.40
C GLN A 90 -2.12 -7.59 0.47
N TYR A 91 -2.21 -7.36 1.78
CA TYR A 91 -1.17 -7.80 2.69
C TYR A 91 -1.11 -9.34 2.73
N ILE A 92 -2.27 -10.00 2.71
CA ILE A 92 -2.32 -11.45 2.68
C ILE A 92 -1.62 -11.98 1.44
N TYR A 93 -1.88 -11.39 0.28
CA TYR A 93 -1.19 -11.79 -0.94
C TYR A 93 0.32 -11.66 -0.80
N LEU A 94 0.77 -10.54 -0.24
CA LEU A 94 2.19 -10.31 -0.06
C LEU A 94 2.80 -11.36 0.86
N LEU A 95 2.15 -11.65 1.97
CA LEU A 95 2.66 -12.64 2.92
C LEU A 95 2.75 -14.02 2.29
N ARG A 96 1.78 -14.36 1.44
CA ARG A 96 1.84 -15.64 0.73
C ARG A 96 3.03 -15.68 -0.22
N GLU A 97 3.28 -14.60 -0.94
CA GLU A 97 4.42 -14.56 -1.83
C GLU A 97 5.74 -14.68 -1.08
N LEU A 98 5.78 -14.17 0.15
CA LEU A 98 6.95 -14.26 0.99
C LEU A 98 7.08 -15.61 1.71
N GLY A 99 6.06 -16.46 1.59
CA GLY A 99 6.06 -17.74 2.27
C GLY A 99 5.73 -17.67 3.75
N LYS A 100 5.22 -16.54 4.22
CA LYS A 100 4.89 -16.34 5.63
C LYS A 100 3.45 -16.76 5.88
N LEU A 101 3.21 -18.05 5.81
CA LEU A 101 1.85 -18.60 5.78
C LEU A 101 1.12 -18.49 7.11
N GLU A 102 1.84 -18.58 8.24
CA GLU A 102 1.19 -18.44 9.54
C GLU A 102 0.71 -17.02 9.77
N GLU A 103 1.53 -16.03 9.39
CA GLU A 103 1.10 -14.64 9.46
C GLU A 103 -0.09 -14.39 8.53
N ALA A 104 -0.03 -14.97 7.33
CA ALA A 104 -1.12 -14.82 6.37
C ALA A 104 -2.42 -15.33 6.96
N LYS A 105 -2.38 -16.50 7.63
CA LYS A 105 -3.59 -17.06 8.24
C LYS A 105 -4.19 -16.11 9.26
N GLY A 106 -3.34 -15.47 10.07
CA GLY A 106 -3.84 -14.52 11.06
C GLY A 106 -4.59 -13.37 10.42
N TYR A 107 -4.05 -12.84 9.33
CA TYR A 107 -4.71 -11.74 8.63
C TYR A 107 -5.94 -12.21 7.86
N ILE A 108 -5.95 -13.47 7.39
CA ILE A 108 -7.15 -14.01 6.77
C ILE A 108 -8.28 -14.07 7.79
N GLN A 109 -7.99 -14.47 9.03
CA GLN A 109 -9.00 -14.46 10.07
C GLN A 109 -9.56 -13.06 10.29
N ALA A 110 -8.68 -12.06 10.35
CA ALA A 110 -9.11 -10.68 10.51
C ALA A 110 -9.97 -10.25 9.33
N TYR A 111 -9.57 -10.61 8.12
CA TYR A 111 -10.33 -10.29 6.93
C TYR A 111 -11.72 -10.93 6.95
N LEU A 112 -11.79 -12.19 7.31
CA LEU A 112 -13.07 -12.91 7.35
C LEU A 112 -13.99 -12.38 8.42
N HIS A 113 -13.43 -11.77 9.47
CA HIS A 113 -14.24 -11.10 10.47
C HIS A 113 -14.97 -9.90 9.86
N LEU A 114 -14.34 -9.22 8.90
CA LEU A 114 -14.93 -8.08 8.22
C LEU A 114 -15.79 -8.49 7.03
N VAL A 115 -15.41 -9.56 6.34
CA VAL A 115 -16.08 -10.01 5.12
C VAL A 115 -16.34 -11.53 5.25
N PRO A 116 -17.28 -11.91 6.10
CA PRO A 116 -17.48 -13.35 6.40
C PRO A 116 -17.99 -14.17 5.24
N ASP A 117 -18.54 -13.54 4.21
CA ASP A 117 -19.12 -14.25 3.09
C ASP A 117 -18.13 -14.54 1.96
N ASP A 118 -16.86 -14.18 2.13
CA ASP A 118 -15.85 -14.38 1.10
C ASP A 118 -15.43 -15.86 1.09
N ILE A 119 -16.06 -16.63 0.23
CA ILE A 119 -15.83 -18.07 0.16
C ILE A 119 -14.40 -18.38 -0.28
N GLN A 120 -13.87 -17.61 -1.23
CA GLN A 120 -12.51 -17.85 -1.70
C GLN A 120 -11.49 -17.67 -0.59
N MET A 121 -11.67 -16.66 0.24
CA MET A 121 -10.75 -16.43 1.34
C MET A 121 -10.92 -17.51 2.41
N GLN A 122 -12.14 -17.98 2.65
CA GLN A 122 -12.36 -19.09 3.56
C GLN A 122 -11.66 -20.35 3.06
N ASP A 123 -11.76 -20.62 1.77
CA ASP A 123 -11.10 -21.78 1.18
C ASP A 123 -9.59 -21.67 1.33
N LEU A 124 -9.04 -20.46 1.15
CA LEU A 124 -7.62 -20.26 1.33
C LEU A 124 -7.21 -20.53 2.78
N TYR A 125 -8.00 -20.05 3.73
CA TYR A 125 -7.70 -20.31 5.14
C TYR A 125 -7.66 -21.80 5.42
N ASP A 126 -8.65 -22.51 4.91
CA ASP A 126 -8.72 -23.97 5.11
C ASP A 126 -7.53 -24.66 4.47
N TYR A 127 -7.13 -24.20 3.29
CA TYR A 127 -5.99 -24.79 2.58
C TYR A 127 -4.70 -24.62 3.37
N LEU A 128 -4.53 -23.46 4.02
CA LEU A 128 -3.32 -23.16 4.76
C LEU A 128 -3.28 -23.78 6.17
N SER A 129 -4.40 -24.30 6.62
CA SER A 129 -4.51 -24.90 7.98
C SER A 129 -4.04 -26.34 8.05
#